data_2f6aa8af3c7a477c12085f5223e2b504
#
_entry.id   2f6aa8af3c7a477c12085f5223e2b504
#
_cell.length_a   1.000
_cell.length_b   1.000
_cell.length_c   1.000
_cell.angle_alpha   90.00
_cell.angle_beta   90.00
_cell.angle_gamma   90.00
#
_symmetry.space_group_name_H-M   'P 1'
#
loop_
_entity.id
_entity.type
_entity.pdbx_description
1 polymer ?
#
loop_
_entity_poly.entity_id
_entity_poly.type
_entity_poly.pdbx_seq_one_letter_code
_entity_poly.pdbx_strand_id
1 'polypeptide(L)'
;MFEQELEELHSLSEIDLIGKKYYLETGNYLSRQTVTRSMIKQFVQLGGLLAYMDDSTQYSDNIAELANATLKQESPFFNEESDVSITKSTRYFESFEHSHNYFEIQCVLHGSAEYTGETGTFSMIDGDMILVPANTVHGLRVDGDSTIVNVGIRRSTFEEAFQDILSGSLPISRYFRGALAGRRKDSLIFQGALDPFSLELLLMICHQQKTGTTDSGRISNHLVQSFLYYLADHSTEENIYDAS
;
A
#
# COMPACT_ATOMS: atom_id res chain seq x y z
N MET A 1 13.57 4.16 18.90
CA MET A 1 14.66 4.35 17.90
C MET A 1 14.09 4.99 16.63
N PHE A 2 12.88 4.67 16.20
CA PHE A 2 12.26 5.18 14.97
C PHE A 2 11.13 6.20 15.23
N GLU A 3 11.28 7.05 16.25
CA GLU A 3 10.28 8.07 16.60
C GLU A 3 10.05 9.07 15.46
N GLN A 4 11.10 9.46 14.76
CA GLN A 4 11.00 10.38 13.63
C GLN A 4 10.27 9.76 12.45
N GLU A 5 10.56 8.50 12.10
CA GLU A 5 9.86 7.77 11.04
C GLU A 5 8.37 7.64 11.36
N LEU A 6 8.03 7.30 12.60
CA LEU A 6 6.65 7.16 13.04
C LEU A 6 5.92 8.51 13.02
N GLU A 7 6.55 9.59 13.50
CA GLU A 7 5.98 10.93 13.46
C GLU A 7 5.72 11.39 12.02
N GLU A 8 6.65 11.14 11.10
CA GLU A 8 6.45 11.47 9.68
C GLU A 8 5.34 10.64 9.02
N LEU A 9 5.19 9.36 9.40
CA LEU A 9 4.09 8.53 8.92
C LEU A 9 2.74 9.06 9.42
N HIS A 10 2.65 9.50 10.67
CA HIS A 10 1.44 10.09 11.22
C HIS A 10 1.13 11.49 10.70
N SER A 11 2.12 12.24 10.22
CA SER A 11 1.92 13.60 9.70
C SER A 11 0.97 13.60 8.50
N LEU A 12 0.17 14.66 8.37
CA LEU A 12 -0.67 14.90 7.19
C LEU A 12 0.19 15.46 6.06
N SER A 13 0.06 14.90 4.87
CA SER A 13 0.63 15.46 3.65
C SER A 13 -0.17 16.71 3.21
N GLU A 14 0.37 17.49 2.29
CA GLU A 14 -0.37 18.63 1.74
C GLU A 14 -1.63 18.19 1.01
N ILE A 15 -1.61 17.00 0.37
CA ILE A 15 -2.79 16.40 -0.27
C ILE A 15 -3.84 16.05 0.79
N ASP A 16 -3.43 15.43 1.91
CA ASP A 16 -4.33 15.12 3.03
C ASP A 16 -4.96 16.40 3.60
N LEU A 17 -4.19 17.50 3.72
CA LEU A 17 -4.70 18.78 4.20
C LEU A 17 -5.77 19.37 3.28
N ILE A 18 -5.63 19.21 1.96
CA ILE A 18 -6.67 19.62 1.00
C ILE A 18 -7.93 18.80 1.20
N GLY A 19 -7.80 17.47 1.31
CA GLY A 19 -8.93 16.57 1.57
C GLY A 19 -9.60 16.86 2.91
N LYS A 20 -8.81 17.08 3.97
CA LYS A 20 -9.30 17.43 5.31
C LYS A 20 -10.07 18.74 5.31
N LYS A 21 -9.55 19.77 4.63
CA LYS A 21 -10.25 21.05 4.49
C LYS A 21 -11.61 20.87 3.82
N TYR A 22 -11.66 20.14 2.71
CA TYR A 22 -12.90 19.83 2.00
C TYR A 22 -13.89 19.10 2.92
N TYR A 23 -13.41 18.08 3.67
CA TYR A 23 -14.24 17.33 4.62
C TYR A 23 -14.82 18.22 5.73
N LEU A 24 -14.02 19.12 6.29
CA LEU A 24 -14.49 20.05 7.35
C LEU A 24 -15.53 21.04 6.83
N GLU A 25 -15.48 21.42 5.55
CA GLU A 25 -16.41 22.35 4.93
C GLU A 25 -17.73 21.67 4.49
N THR A 26 -17.69 20.39 4.09
CA THR A 26 -18.81 19.72 3.42
C THR A 26 -19.38 18.53 4.18
N GLY A 27 -18.63 17.95 5.11
CA GLY A 27 -18.94 16.70 5.78
C GLY A 27 -18.72 15.45 4.90
N ASN A 28 -18.15 15.61 3.69
CA ASN A 28 -17.96 14.51 2.74
C ASN A 28 -16.47 14.32 2.42
N TYR A 29 -16.09 13.07 2.13
CA TYR A 29 -14.77 12.76 1.57
C TYR A 29 -14.65 13.34 0.15
N LEU A 30 -13.41 13.66 -0.24
CA LEU A 30 -13.13 14.17 -1.58
C LEU A 30 -13.27 13.03 -2.60
N SER A 31 -14.27 13.13 -3.48
CA SER A 31 -14.51 12.13 -4.53
C SER A 31 -13.89 12.55 -5.85
N ARG A 32 -13.78 11.59 -6.78
CA ARG A 32 -13.35 11.87 -8.17
C ARG A 32 -14.21 12.93 -8.85
N GLN A 33 -15.50 12.96 -8.55
CA GLN A 33 -16.46 13.90 -9.16
C GLN A 33 -16.28 15.32 -8.60
N THR A 34 -15.75 15.44 -7.40
CA THR A 34 -15.53 16.73 -6.72
C THR A 34 -14.12 17.29 -6.94
N VAL A 35 -13.15 16.47 -7.40
CA VAL A 35 -11.80 16.92 -7.71
C VAL A 35 -11.81 17.83 -8.94
N THR A 36 -11.46 19.10 -8.75
CA THR A 36 -11.39 20.08 -9.82
C THR A 36 -10.05 20.01 -10.56
N ARG A 37 -10.00 20.52 -11.83
CA ARG A 37 -8.74 20.64 -12.59
C ARG A 37 -7.65 21.41 -11.83
N SER A 38 -8.03 22.38 -11.00
CA SER A 38 -7.08 23.13 -10.18
C SER A 38 -6.47 22.26 -9.09
N MET A 39 -7.29 21.42 -8.42
CA MET A 39 -6.81 20.45 -7.43
C MET A 39 -5.88 19.40 -8.05
N ILE A 40 -6.21 18.91 -9.24
CA ILE A 40 -5.35 17.96 -9.96
C ILE A 40 -3.95 18.56 -10.21
N LYS A 41 -3.88 19.81 -10.67
CA LYS A 41 -2.60 20.50 -10.86
C LYS A 41 -1.80 20.62 -9.57
N GLN A 42 -2.46 20.91 -8.45
CA GLN A 42 -1.82 20.94 -7.14
C GLN A 42 -1.33 19.54 -6.73
N PHE A 43 -2.14 18.50 -6.91
CA PHE A 43 -1.75 17.11 -6.58
C PHE A 43 -0.54 16.64 -7.40
N VAL A 44 -0.48 16.97 -8.69
CA VAL A 44 0.69 16.70 -9.55
C VAL A 44 1.93 17.41 -9.02
N GLN A 45 1.82 18.69 -8.65
CA GLN A 45 2.95 19.46 -8.11
C GLN A 45 3.44 18.93 -6.75
N LEU A 46 2.55 18.32 -5.97
CA LEU A 46 2.85 17.77 -4.63
C LEU A 46 3.38 16.32 -4.65
N GLY A 47 3.56 15.71 -5.82
CA GLY A 47 4.14 14.37 -5.93
C GLY A 47 3.21 13.23 -5.52
N GLY A 48 1.90 13.43 -5.54
CA GLY A 48 0.92 12.35 -5.36
C GLY A 48 0.94 11.35 -6.52
N LEU A 49 0.10 10.30 -6.48
CA LEU A 49 -0.04 9.32 -7.57
C LEU A 49 -0.17 10.01 -8.94
N LEU A 50 -0.81 11.17 -8.97
CA LEU A 50 -0.99 11.99 -10.15
C LEU A 50 0.29 12.70 -10.62
N ALA A 51 1.37 12.74 -9.82
CA ALA A 51 2.66 13.30 -10.24
C ALA A 51 3.35 12.46 -11.33
N TYR A 52 2.95 11.21 -11.48
CA TYR A 52 3.44 10.32 -12.55
C TYR A 52 2.67 10.50 -13.87
N MET A 53 1.72 11.44 -13.92
CA MET A 53 0.98 11.78 -15.12
C MET A 53 1.80 12.80 -15.91
N ASP A 54 2.19 12.45 -17.14
CA ASP A 54 2.90 13.34 -18.06
C ASP A 54 2.06 14.60 -18.36
N ASP A 55 2.71 15.75 -18.32
CA ASP A 55 2.12 17.07 -18.65
C ASP A 55 1.56 17.12 -20.10
N SER A 56 2.00 16.20 -20.98
CA SER A 56 1.55 16.05 -22.37
C SER A 56 0.21 15.30 -22.49
N THR A 57 -0.23 14.59 -21.45
CA THR A 57 -1.55 13.96 -21.45
C THR A 57 -2.61 15.04 -21.36
N GLN A 58 -3.28 15.30 -22.49
CA GLN A 58 -4.50 16.08 -22.49
C GLN A 58 -5.38 15.53 -21.39
N TYR A 59 -5.69 16.36 -20.39
CA TYR A 59 -6.57 16.02 -19.27
C TYR A 59 -7.85 15.44 -19.85
N SER A 60 -7.87 14.13 -20.05
CA SER A 60 -9.06 13.43 -20.48
C SER A 60 -10.07 13.52 -19.33
N ASP A 61 -11.34 13.51 -19.66
CA ASP A 61 -12.41 13.44 -18.66
C ASP A 61 -12.31 12.14 -17.81
N ASN A 62 -11.27 11.32 -18.03
CA ASN A 62 -11.09 10.01 -17.49
C ASN A 62 -9.77 9.86 -16.69
N ILE A 63 -9.63 10.71 -15.65
CA ILE A 63 -8.53 10.63 -14.66
C ILE A 63 -8.40 9.20 -14.09
N ALA A 64 -9.52 8.48 -13.98
CA ALA A 64 -9.56 7.12 -13.51
C ALA A 64 -8.82 6.14 -14.43
N GLU A 65 -9.00 6.24 -15.75
CA GLU A 65 -8.28 5.38 -16.71
C GLU A 65 -6.78 5.66 -16.68
N LEU A 66 -6.42 6.93 -16.54
CA LEU A 66 -5.03 7.34 -16.52
C LEU A 66 -4.33 6.89 -15.22
N ALA A 67 -4.97 7.07 -14.06
CA ALA A 67 -4.47 6.56 -12.79
C ALA A 67 -4.33 5.03 -12.82
N ASN A 68 -5.33 4.30 -13.34
CA ASN A 68 -5.25 2.85 -13.51
C ASN A 68 -4.14 2.41 -14.48
N ALA A 69 -3.89 3.16 -15.55
CA ALA A 69 -2.81 2.86 -16.48
C ALA A 69 -1.44 3.05 -15.82
N THR A 70 -1.27 4.07 -14.97
CA THR A 70 -0.05 4.33 -14.20
C THR A 70 0.18 3.23 -13.15
N LEU A 71 -0.85 2.85 -12.41
CA LEU A 71 -0.79 1.81 -11.39
C LEU A 71 -0.44 0.40 -11.94
N LYS A 72 -0.68 0.17 -13.24
CA LYS A 72 -0.28 -1.08 -13.90
C LYS A 72 1.22 -1.18 -14.21
N GLN A 73 1.98 -0.12 -13.97
CA GLN A 73 3.42 -0.09 -14.21
C GLN A 73 4.15 -0.14 -12.87
N GLU A 74 5.18 -0.97 -12.77
CA GLU A 74 6.04 -1.02 -11.58
C GLU A 74 6.97 0.19 -11.50
N SER A 75 7.44 0.69 -12.63
CA SER A 75 8.50 1.72 -12.69
C SER A 75 8.24 3.01 -11.90
N PRO A 76 7.00 3.52 -11.73
CA PRO A 76 6.77 4.71 -10.93
C PRO A 76 6.93 4.46 -9.42
N PHE A 77 6.77 3.22 -8.96
CA PHE A 77 6.72 2.87 -7.54
C PHE A 77 8.01 2.26 -7.01
N PHE A 78 8.84 1.73 -7.91
CA PHE A 78 10.08 1.04 -7.55
C PHE A 78 11.27 1.68 -8.28
N ASN A 79 12.33 1.95 -7.55
CA ASN A 79 13.61 2.31 -8.16
C ASN A 79 14.34 1.05 -8.69
N GLU A 80 15.39 1.23 -9.49
CA GLU A 80 16.13 0.10 -10.10
C GLU A 80 16.83 -0.80 -9.06
N GLU A 81 17.09 -0.29 -7.86
CA GLU A 81 17.88 -0.96 -6.83
C GLU A 81 17.02 -1.61 -5.74
N SER A 82 15.70 -1.41 -5.74
CA SER A 82 14.80 -1.91 -4.69
C SER A 82 13.58 -2.63 -5.26
N ASP A 83 13.31 -3.82 -4.73
CA ASP A 83 12.09 -4.59 -4.99
C ASP A 83 10.97 -4.27 -3.99
N VAL A 84 11.22 -3.32 -3.10
CA VAL A 84 10.30 -2.86 -2.06
C VAL A 84 10.07 -1.37 -2.22
N SER A 85 8.82 -0.94 -2.06
CA SER A 85 8.44 0.46 -1.97
C SER A 85 7.56 0.70 -0.75
N ILE A 86 7.69 1.87 -0.13
CA ILE A 86 6.83 2.29 0.98
C ILE A 86 6.10 3.55 0.56
N THR A 87 4.79 3.52 0.72
CA THR A 87 3.94 4.69 0.51
C THR A 87 2.94 4.83 1.64
N LYS A 88 2.38 6.01 1.78
CA LYS A 88 1.33 6.31 2.74
C LYS A 88 0.01 6.50 2.00
N SER A 89 -1.05 5.86 2.47
CA SER A 89 -2.38 6.03 1.88
C SER A 89 -2.89 7.44 2.11
N THR A 90 -3.50 8.01 1.08
CA THR A 90 -4.09 9.36 1.12
C THR A 90 -5.35 9.36 1.98
N ARG A 91 -5.49 10.38 2.82
CA ARG A 91 -6.59 10.55 3.79
C ARG A 91 -7.65 11.49 3.26
N TYR A 92 -8.89 11.34 3.74
CA TYR A 92 -10.04 12.19 3.39
C TYR A 92 -10.48 12.10 1.92
N PHE A 93 -10.15 10.99 1.26
CA PHE A 93 -10.60 10.68 -0.09
C PHE A 93 -11.56 9.49 -0.06
N GLU A 94 -12.54 9.48 -0.96
CA GLU A 94 -13.35 8.28 -1.18
C GLU A 94 -12.50 7.14 -1.71
N SER A 95 -12.93 5.91 -1.43
CA SER A 95 -12.30 4.72 -1.97
C SER A 95 -12.21 4.79 -3.51
N PHE A 96 -11.05 4.42 -4.00
CA PHE A 96 -10.76 4.36 -5.42
C PHE A 96 -10.42 2.92 -5.82
N GLU A 97 -11.34 2.27 -6.53
CA GLU A 97 -11.08 0.94 -7.07
C GLU A 97 -10.02 1.01 -8.17
N HIS A 98 -8.97 0.22 -8.01
CA HIS A 98 -7.85 0.10 -8.92
C HIS A 98 -7.22 -1.28 -8.86
N SER A 99 -6.28 -1.55 -9.74
CA SER A 99 -5.41 -2.72 -9.67
C SER A 99 -4.00 -2.34 -10.08
N HIS A 100 -3.02 -3.03 -9.53
CA HIS A 100 -1.61 -2.86 -9.85
C HIS A 100 -0.95 -4.22 -10.12
N ASN A 101 0.22 -4.23 -10.76
CA ASN A 101 0.91 -5.47 -11.13
C ASN A 101 1.99 -5.92 -10.13
N TYR A 102 1.97 -5.40 -8.91
CA TYR A 102 2.85 -5.76 -7.81
C TYR A 102 2.04 -6.28 -6.62
N PHE A 103 2.67 -6.88 -5.63
CA PHE A 103 2.05 -7.24 -4.36
C PHE A 103 2.03 -6.03 -3.44
N GLU A 104 1.00 -5.88 -2.65
CA GLU A 104 0.89 -4.79 -1.68
C GLU A 104 0.46 -5.34 -0.31
N ILE A 105 1.10 -4.84 0.75
CA ILE A 105 0.64 -5.05 2.12
C ILE A 105 0.21 -3.69 2.66
N GLN A 106 -1.07 -3.56 3.03
CA GLN A 106 -1.60 -2.36 3.67
C GLN A 106 -1.65 -2.61 5.17
N CYS A 107 -0.99 -1.73 5.96
CA CYS A 107 -0.86 -1.86 7.41
C CYS A 107 -1.55 -0.68 8.08
N VAL A 108 -2.50 -0.94 8.99
CA VAL A 108 -3.14 0.09 9.81
C VAL A 108 -2.27 0.37 11.02
N LEU A 109 -1.52 1.47 10.98
CA LEU A 109 -0.68 1.91 12.09
C LEU A 109 -1.50 2.60 13.18
N HIS A 110 -2.53 3.35 12.78
CA HIS A 110 -3.41 4.06 13.69
C HIS A 110 -4.76 4.34 13.04
N GLY A 111 -5.83 4.16 13.82
CA GLY A 111 -7.21 4.45 13.45
C GLY A 111 -7.88 3.34 12.66
N SER A 112 -8.52 3.66 11.55
CA SER A 112 -9.29 2.71 10.77
C SER A 112 -9.28 3.02 9.28
N ALA A 113 -9.57 1.99 8.49
CA ALA A 113 -9.79 2.09 7.06
C ALA A 113 -10.87 1.10 6.62
N GLU A 114 -11.47 1.37 5.48
CA GLU A 114 -12.39 0.46 4.81
C GLU A 114 -11.74 -0.05 3.53
N TYR A 115 -11.47 -1.34 3.50
CA TYR A 115 -10.96 -2.03 2.32
C TYR A 115 -12.13 -2.60 1.51
N THR A 116 -12.11 -2.41 0.21
CA THR A 116 -13.06 -3.00 -0.74
C THR A 116 -12.32 -3.92 -1.70
N GLY A 117 -12.71 -5.19 -1.77
CA GLY A 117 -12.21 -6.18 -2.71
C GLY A 117 -13.33 -6.76 -3.57
N GLU A 118 -13.01 -7.75 -4.44
CA GLU A 118 -13.98 -8.38 -5.34
C GLU A 118 -15.18 -9.02 -4.61
N THR A 119 -14.98 -9.43 -3.38
CA THR A 119 -15.94 -10.22 -2.59
C THR A 119 -16.69 -9.40 -1.54
N GLY A 120 -16.31 -8.16 -1.31
CA GLY A 120 -16.96 -7.30 -0.33
C GLY A 120 -16.06 -6.24 0.29
N THR A 121 -16.59 -5.65 1.34
CA THR A 121 -15.96 -4.55 2.06
C THR A 121 -15.65 -5.00 3.48
N PHE A 122 -14.44 -4.66 3.96
CA PHE A 122 -13.94 -5.02 5.29
C PHE A 122 -13.48 -3.78 6.03
N SER A 123 -13.89 -3.66 7.30
CA SER A 123 -13.32 -2.65 8.19
C SER A 123 -12.01 -3.16 8.77
N MET A 124 -10.97 -2.35 8.66
CA MET A 124 -9.64 -2.57 9.24
C MET A 124 -9.42 -1.56 10.36
N ILE A 125 -8.81 -1.99 11.47
CA ILE A 125 -8.50 -1.17 12.64
C ILE A 125 -7.01 -1.27 13.00
N ASP A 126 -6.59 -0.54 14.03
CA ASP A 126 -5.21 -0.58 14.54
C ASP A 126 -4.65 -2.00 14.61
N GLY A 127 -3.52 -2.22 13.97
CA GLY A 127 -2.82 -3.50 13.95
C GLY A 127 -3.25 -4.46 12.85
N ASP A 128 -4.33 -4.19 12.12
CA ASP A 128 -4.74 -5.03 10.99
C ASP A 128 -3.85 -4.81 9.77
N MET A 129 -3.68 -5.88 9.01
CA MET A 129 -2.98 -5.84 7.73
C MET A 129 -3.74 -6.61 6.67
N ILE A 130 -3.57 -6.21 5.41
CA ILE A 130 -4.09 -6.95 4.27
C ILE A 130 -3.02 -7.10 3.19
N LEU A 131 -2.81 -8.32 2.72
CA LEU A 131 -1.93 -8.63 1.60
C LEU A 131 -2.75 -8.77 0.32
N VAL A 132 -2.52 -7.86 -0.62
CA VAL A 132 -3.20 -7.78 -1.90
C VAL A 132 -2.33 -8.38 -3.00
N PRO A 133 -2.81 -9.40 -3.74
CA PRO A 133 -2.05 -9.96 -4.85
C PRO A 133 -2.00 -9.02 -6.05
N ALA A 134 -0.98 -9.19 -6.88
CA ALA A 134 -0.87 -8.47 -8.14
C ALA A 134 -2.10 -8.70 -9.04
N ASN A 135 -2.56 -7.65 -9.71
CA ASN A 135 -3.71 -7.61 -10.63
C ASN A 135 -5.09 -7.90 -9.97
N THR A 136 -5.20 -7.72 -8.67
CA THR A 136 -6.46 -7.77 -7.95
C THR A 136 -7.10 -6.39 -7.91
N VAL A 137 -8.38 -6.30 -8.24
CA VAL A 137 -9.14 -5.04 -8.11
C VAL A 137 -9.48 -4.82 -6.64
N HIS A 138 -9.10 -3.67 -6.13
CA HIS A 138 -9.37 -3.29 -4.75
C HIS A 138 -9.43 -1.78 -4.58
N GLY A 139 -9.91 -1.34 -3.43
CA GLY A 139 -9.93 0.05 -3.01
C GLY A 139 -9.72 0.18 -1.51
N LEU A 140 -9.23 1.32 -1.09
CA LEU A 140 -9.05 1.65 0.33
C LEU A 140 -9.59 3.05 0.59
N ARG A 141 -10.40 3.20 1.63
CA ARG A 141 -10.82 4.48 2.18
C ARG A 141 -10.23 4.63 3.58
N VAL A 142 -9.42 5.65 3.78
CA VAL A 142 -8.80 5.93 5.07
C VAL A 142 -9.69 6.86 5.88
N ASP A 143 -10.03 6.45 7.10
CA ASP A 143 -10.96 7.18 7.95
C ASP A 143 -10.26 8.33 8.71
N GLY A 144 -10.67 9.55 8.45
CA GLY A 144 -10.19 10.73 9.18
C GLY A 144 -8.67 10.88 9.18
N ASP A 145 -8.07 11.11 10.36
CA ASP A 145 -6.62 11.24 10.55
C ASP A 145 -5.89 9.89 10.73
N SER A 146 -6.54 8.76 10.39
CA SER A 146 -5.93 7.43 10.46
C SER A 146 -4.66 7.32 9.63
N THR A 147 -3.77 6.40 9.97
CA THR A 147 -2.49 6.21 9.29
C THR A 147 -2.38 4.81 8.74
N ILE A 148 -2.36 4.69 7.42
CA ILE A 148 -2.16 3.43 6.70
C ILE A 148 -0.87 3.53 5.89
N VAL A 149 -0.02 2.52 6.03
CA VAL A 149 1.23 2.39 5.26
C VAL A 149 1.10 1.22 4.31
N ASN A 150 1.50 1.44 3.07
CA ASN A 150 1.51 0.43 2.02
C ASN A 150 2.94 0.00 1.76
N VAL A 151 3.18 -1.31 1.82
CA VAL A 151 4.44 -1.95 1.43
C VAL A 151 4.22 -2.61 0.08
N GLY A 152 4.72 -1.98 -0.98
CA GLY A 152 4.74 -2.57 -2.32
C GLY A 152 5.90 -3.55 -2.45
N ILE A 153 5.65 -4.71 -3.07
CA ILE A 153 6.67 -5.72 -3.36
C ILE A 153 6.63 -6.03 -4.85
N ARG A 154 7.73 -5.76 -5.55
CA ARG A 154 7.85 -5.91 -7.00
C ARG A 154 7.57 -7.35 -7.41
N ARG A 155 6.67 -7.53 -8.39
CA ARG A 155 6.30 -8.86 -8.87
C ARG A 155 7.29 -9.41 -9.90
N SER A 156 7.83 -8.56 -10.77
CA SER A 156 8.70 -8.99 -11.87
C SER A 156 10.00 -9.66 -11.41
N THR A 157 10.51 -9.25 -10.24
CA THR A 157 11.73 -9.79 -9.60
C THR A 157 11.45 -10.65 -8.39
N PHE A 158 10.18 -10.92 -8.06
CA PHE A 158 9.79 -11.60 -6.83
C PHE A 158 10.43 -12.99 -6.67
N GLU A 159 10.49 -13.76 -7.75
CA GLU A 159 11.06 -15.12 -7.70
C GLU A 159 12.55 -15.10 -7.35
N GLU A 160 13.29 -14.09 -7.79
CA GLU A 160 14.71 -13.91 -7.49
C GLU A 160 14.91 -13.31 -6.09
N ALA A 161 14.23 -12.20 -5.79
CA ALA A 161 14.43 -11.46 -4.55
C ALA A 161 13.87 -12.16 -3.30
N PHE A 162 12.84 -13.03 -3.47
CA PHE A 162 12.12 -13.69 -2.38
C PHE A 162 12.08 -15.23 -2.52
N GLN A 163 13.13 -15.82 -3.12
CA GLN A 163 13.22 -17.27 -3.35
C GLN A 163 13.03 -18.09 -2.07
N ASP A 164 13.57 -17.64 -0.96
CA ASP A 164 13.45 -18.35 0.33
C ASP A 164 12.00 -18.43 0.79
N ILE A 165 11.22 -17.35 0.64
CA ILE A 165 9.78 -17.37 0.90
C ILE A 165 9.08 -18.38 0.00
N LEU A 166 9.39 -18.38 -1.30
CA LEU A 166 8.74 -19.28 -2.27
C LEU A 166 9.09 -20.76 -2.05
N SER A 167 10.29 -21.07 -1.61
CA SER A 167 10.74 -22.45 -1.34
C SER A 167 10.15 -23.05 -0.08
N GLY A 168 9.64 -22.21 0.83
CA GLY A 168 9.08 -22.60 2.12
C GLY A 168 7.77 -23.39 2.02
N SER A 169 7.38 -24.01 3.13
CA SER A 169 6.12 -24.76 3.30
C SER A 169 5.02 -23.99 4.03
N LEU A 170 5.31 -22.78 4.49
CA LEU A 170 4.38 -21.93 5.22
C LEU A 170 3.13 -21.57 4.40
N PRO A 171 1.99 -21.26 5.03
CA PRO A 171 0.78 -20.82 4.34
C PRO A 171 1.06 -19.64 3.40
N ILE A 172 1.83 -18.65 3.85
CA ILE A 172 2.21 -17.49 3.05
C ILE A 172 3.05 -17.88 1.80
N SER A 173 3.90 -18.89 1.91
CA SER A 173 4.66 -19.42 0.77
C SER A 173 3.74 -20.02 -0.30
N ARG A 174 2.72 -20.77 0.14
CA ARG A 174 1.69 -21.33 -0.76
C ARG A 174 0.85 -20.23 -1.40
N TYR A 175 0.53 -19.20 -0.63
CA TYR A 175 -0.21 -18.04 -1.11
C TYR A 175 0.54 -17.33 -2.25
N PHE A 176 1.81 -16.94 -2.04
CA PHE A 176 2.60 -16.28 -3.08
C PHE A 176 2.79 -17.13 -4.33
N ARG A 177 3.09 -18.44 -4.19
CA ARG A 177 3.16 -19.35 -5.35
C ARG A 177 1.84 -19.41 -6.12
N GLY A 178 0.71 -19.41 -5.42
CA GLY A 178 -0.62 -19.39 -6.02
C GLY A 178 -0.89 -18.08 -6.76
N ALA A 179 -0.55 -16.96 -6.16
CA ALA A 179 -0.74 -15.62 -6.72
C ALA A 179 0.16 -15.39 -7.95
N LEU A 180 1.45 -15.78 -7.89
CA LEU A 180 2.37 -15.70 -9.04
C LEU A 180 1.89 -16.54 -10.22
N ALA A 181 1.31 -17.72 -9.94
CA ALA A 181 0.73 -18.59 -10.96
C ALA A 181 -0.67 -18.15 -11.44
N GLY A 182 -1.19 -17.00 -10.96
CA GLY A 182 -2.52 -16.49 -11.31
C GLY A 182 -3.70 -17.33 -10.80
N ARG A 183 -3.46 -18.23 -9.85
CA ARG A 183 -4.49 -19.09 -9.24
C ARG A 183 -5.10 -18.52 -7.97
N ARG A 184 -4.49 -17.51 -7.39
CA ARG A 184 -4.96 -16.77 -6.20
C ARG A 184 -5.15 -15.32 -6.58
N LYS A 185 -6.34 -14.80 -6.31
CA LYS A 185 -6.71 -13.38 -6.50
C LYS A 185 -7.29 -12.78 -5.22
N ASP A 186 -7.64 -13.63 -4.25
CA ASP A 186 -8.20 -13.18 -2.99
C ASP A 186 -7.12 -12.53 -2.14
N SER A 187 -7.43 -11.39 -1.55
CA SER A 187 -6.55 -10.74 -0.57
C SER A 187 -6.56 -11.53 0.74
N LEU A 188 -5.45 -11.48 1.47
CA LEU A 188 -5.28 -12.18 2.73
C LEU A 188 -5.26 -11.19 3.88
N ILE A 189 -6.21 -11.31 4.80
CA ILE A 189 -6.35 -10.42 5.95
C ILE A 189 -5.64 -11.05 7.15
N PHE A 190 -4.89 -10.22 7.88
CA PHE A 190 -4.20 -10.54 9.13
C PHE A 190 -4.72 -9.60 10.21
N GLN A 191 -5.58 -10.08 11.09
CA GLN A 191 -6.14 -9.28 12.17
C GLN A 191 -5.16 -9.14 13.33
N GLY A 192 -4.91 -7.89 13.76
CA GLY A 192 -4.07 -7.57 14.90
C GLY A 192 -2.62 -8.04 14.76
N ALA A 193 -2.13 -8.25 13.53
CA ALA A 193 -0.82 -8.84 13.29
C ALA A 193 0.33 -7.80 13.29
N LEU A 194 0.02 -6.50 13.28
CA LEU A 194 1.00 -5.45 13.45
C LEU A 194 1.26 -5.19 14.94
N ASP A 195 2.03 -6.06 15.53
CA ASP A 195 2.49 -5.94 16.92
C ASP A 195 3.77 -5.07 17.03
N PRO A 196 4.31 -4.80 18.23
CA PRO A 196 5.52 -3.98 18.38
C PRO A 196 6.72 -4.46 17.58
N PHE A 197 6.90 -5.77 17.38
CA PHE A 197 8.04 -6.32 16.65
C PHE A 197 7.88 -6.14 15.14
N SER A 198 6.71 -6.49 14.60
CA SER A 198 6.40 -6.30 13.17
C SER A 198 6.37 -4.81 12.80
N LEU A 199 5.93 -3.93 13.72
CA LEU A 199 6.02 -2.48 13.54
C LEU A 199 7.47 -2.01 13.46
N GLU A 200 8.37 -2.52 14.32
CA GLU A 200 9.80 -2.16 14.22
C GLU A 200 10.42 -2.58 12.89
N LEU A 201 10.09 -3.77 12.37
CA LEU A 201 10.53 -4.21 11.04
C LEU A 201 10.01 -3.27 9.94
N LEU A 202 8.75 -2.87 10.01
CA LEU A 202 8.15 -1.91 9.06
C LEU A 202 8.88 -0.56 9.11
N LEU A 203 9.15 -0.04 10.30
CA LEU A 203 9.89 1.22 10.48
C LEU A 203 11.34 1.13 10.00
N MET A 204 12.00 -0.03 10.15
CA MET A 204 13.32 -0.28 9.56
C MET A 204 13.27 -0.21 8.03
N ILE A 205 12.24 -0.78 7.39
CA ILE A 205 12.06 -0.70 5.94
C ILE A 205 11.86 0.77 5.52
N CYS A 206 11.01 1.51 6.24
CA CYS A 206 10.82 2.96 6.00
C CYS A 206 12.15 3.72 6.09
N HIS A 207 12.95 3.44 7.11
CA HIS A 207 14.25 4.07 7.29
C HIS A 207 15.21 3.79 6.12
N GLN A 208 15.30 2.55 5.65
CA GLN A 208 16.14 2.18 4.51
C GLN A 208 15.72 2.89 3.22
N GLN A 209 14.44 3.05 2.98
CA GLN A 209 13.91 3.78 1.82
C GLN A 209 14.33 5.26 1.82
N LYS A 210 14.45 5.89 2.99
CA LYS A 210 14.86 7.29 3.14
C LYS A 210 16.36 7.50 3.04
N THR A 211 17.15 6.62 3.62
CA THR A 211 18.61 6.79 3.74
C THR A 211 19.34 6.57 2.42
N GLY A 212 18.77 5.83 1.48
CA GLY A 212 19.24 5.75 0.09
C GLY A 212 20.70 5.31 -0.08
N THR A 213 21.23 4.42 0.79
CA THR A 213 22.58 3.86 0.63
C THR A 213 22.61 2.83 -0.49
N THR A 214 23.79 2.52 -1.03
CA THR A 214 23.98 1.54 -2.14
C THR A 214 23.35 0.17 -1.84
N ASP A 215 23.29 -0.25 -0.58
CA ASP A 215 22.74 -1.55 -0.18
C ASP A 215 21.31 -1.46 0.40
N SER A 216 20.70 -0.27 0.44
CA SER A 216 19.37 -0.07 1.03
C SER A 216 18.29 -0.97 0.40
N GLY A 217 18.33 -1.19 -0.90
CA GLY A 217 17.39 -2.07 -1.59
C GLY A 217 17.52 -3.53 -1.12
N ARG A 218 18.74 -4.06 -1.02
CA ARG A 218 18.98 -5.41 -0.50
C ARG A 218 18.56 -5.55 0.96
N ILE A 219 18.87 -4.55 1.78
CA ILE A 219 18.47 -4.55 3.19
C ILE A 219 16.94 -4.54 3.28
N SER A 220 16.24 -3.71 2.50
CA SER A 220 14.78 -3.67 2.45
C SER A 220 14.19 -5.02 2.04
N ASN A 221 14.76 -5.72 1.04
CA ASN A 221 14.30 -7.04 0.63
C ASN A 221 14.41 -8.06 1.77
N HIS A 222 15.54 -8.09 2.52
CA HIS A 222 15.70 -8.97 3.67
C HIS A 222 14.79 -8.62 4.84
N LEU A 223 14.55 -7.33 5.08
CA LEU A 223 13.61 -6.89 6.12
C LEU A 223 12.18 -7.30 5.78
N VAL A 224 11.74 -7.14 4.53
CA VAL A 224 10.42 -7.62 4.08
C VAL A 224 10.32 -9.14 4.16
N GLN A 225 11.37 -9.90 3.81
CA GLN A 225 11.37 -11.36 4.03
C GLN A 225 11.19 -11.69 5.51
N SER A 226 11.93 -11.02 6.40
CA SER A 226 11.79 -11.22 7.86
C SER A 226 10.40 -10.88 8.34
N PHE A 227 9.82 -9.78 7.85
CA PHE A 227 8.46 -9.36 8.14
C PHE A 227 7.43 -10.41 7.71
N LEU A 228 7.53 -10.93 6.49
CA LEU A 228 6.65 -11.97 5.98
C LEU A 228 6.78 -13.31 6.73
N TYR A 229 7.99 -13.71 7.11
CA TYR A 229 8.21 -14.90 7.95
C TYR A 229 7.61 -14.72 9.34
N TYR A 230 7.82 -13.54 9.93
CA TYR A 230 7.25 -13.23 11.25
C TYR A 230 5.72 -13.29 11.22
N LEU A 231 5.09 -12.69 10.22
CA LEU A 231 3.64 -12.77 10.02
C LEU A 231 3.17 -14.21 9.90
N ALA A 232 3.87 -15.02 9.11
CA ALA A 232 3.50 -16.41 8.89
C ALA A 232 3.62 -17.29 10.13
N ASP A 233 4.58 -16.99 11.01
CA ASP A 233 4.85 -17.76 12.25
C ASP A 233 3.90 -17.35 13.39
N HIS A 234 3.53 -16.07 13.45
CA HIS A 234 2.71 -15.49 14.52
C HIS A 234 1.22 -15.38 14.18
N SER A 235 0.85 -15.75 12.96
CA SER A 235 -0.54 -15.74 12.54
C SER A 235 -1.15 -17.15 12.63
N THR A 236 -2.30 -17.25 13.26
CA THR A 236 -3.08 -18.49 13.42
C THR A 236 -4.24 -18.54 12.42
N GLU A 237 -4.88 -19.70 12.24
CA GLU A 237 -6.09 -19.84 11.44
C GLU A 237 -7.26 -18.96 11.94
N GLU A 238 -7.18 -18.48 13.19
CA GLU A 238 -8.20 -17.62 13.78
C GLU A 238 -8.07 -16.15 13.37
N ASN A 239 -6.84 -15.68 13.04
CA ASN A 239 -6.56 -14.29 12.69
C ASN A 239 -6.10 -14.09 11.24
N ILE A 240 -6.06 -15.17 10.42
CA ILE A 240 -5.83 -15.09 8.97
C ILE A 240 -7.05 -15.64 8.25
N TYR A 241 -7.58 -14.88 7.33
CA TYR A 241 -8.66 -15.34 6.45
C TYR A 241 -8.59 -14.70 5.06
N ASP A 242 -9.11 -15.43 4.08
CA ASP A 242 -9.27 -14.88 2.74
C ASP A 242 -10.35 -13.78 2.77
N ALA A 243 -10.09 -12.67 2.09
CA ALA A 243 -11.06 -11.60 1.91
C ALA A 243 -12.09 -12.01 0.83
N SER A 244 -12.73 -13.18 1.03
CA SER A 244 -13.68 -13.81 0.10
C SER A 244 -15.11 -13.82 0.65
#